data_b1cf2d8d71f3946bbb87c2cd39bca944
#
_entry.id   b1cf2d8d71f3946bbb87c2cd39bca944
#
_cell.length_a   1.000
_cell.length_b   1.000
_cell.length_c   1.000
_cell.angle_alpha   90.00
_cell.angle_beta   90.00
_cell.angle_gamma   90.00
#
_symmetry.space_group_name_H-M   'P 1'
#
loop_
_entity.id
_entity.type
_entity.pdbx_description
1 polymer ?
#
loop_
_entity_poly.entity_id
_entity_poly.type
_entity_poly.pdbx_seq_one_letter_code
_entity_poly.pdbx_strand_id
1 'polypeptide(L)'
;MKPEDRFFSELHKAKILVVGDVMLDRYWYGEVNRISPEAPVPIVKIDTGRSKETPGGAANVAMNAAALGANVALLSVVGDDEPGRRLAELLEKAGVSAYLHRDAEVSTTVKLRVIGAHQQMFRVDFETAPSHEVLLDKLADFGHMIADRNVIILSDYGKGGLTHIASMIEVARARGKTVLVDPKGDDYSRYRGATVVTPNRSELQTVVGRWKSEDELTAKAQALREKLGVAALLVTRSEDGMTLYEKDRRSHEPARAREVFDVSGAGDTVIATLGVMLGAGMPLRDAVSVANQAGGIVVGKLGTAVVQPEELRGALAAA
;
A
#
# COMPACT_ATOMS: atom_id res chain seq x y z
N MET A 1 20.23 24.29 -8.21
CA MET A 1 19.58 23.09 -7.64
C MET A 1 18.15 23.08 -8.17
N LYS A 2 17.77 22.04 -8.90
CA LYS A 2 16.38 21.90 -9.36
C LYS A 2 15.45 21.87 -8.14
N PRO A 3 14.19 22.36 -8.21
CA PRO A 3 13.26 22.34 -7.07
C PRO A 3 13.14 20.96 -6.43
N GLU A 4 13.19 19.91 -7.23
CA GLU A 4 13.09 18.49 -6.82
C GLU A 4 14.26 18.06 -5.93
N ASP A 5 15.51 18.51 -6.22
CA ASP A 5 16.70 18.14 -5.44
C ASP A 5 16.60 18.57 -3.96
N ARG A 6 15.89 19.67 -3.69
CA ARG A 6 15.66 20.15 -2.33
C ARG A 6 14.85 19.13 -1.52
N PHE A 7 13.79 18.58 -2.11
CA PHE A 7 12.92 17.62 -1.39
C PHE A 7 13.64 16.30 -1.14
N PHE A 8 14.49 15.83 -2.06
CA PHE A 8 15.28 14.62 -1.85
C PHE A 8 16.27 14.73 -0.67
N SER A 9 16.76 15.93 -0.36
CA SER A 9 17.59 16.15 0.85
C SER A 9 16.76 16.18 2.14
N GLU A 10 15.44 16.33 2.05
CA GLU A 10 14.52 16.50 3.16
C GLU A 10 13.66 15.24 3.46
N LEU A 11 13.86 14.13 2.71
CA LEU A 11 13.06 12.91 2.87
C LEU A 11 13.10 12.34 4.30
N HIS A 12 14.22 12.51 5.00
CA HIS A 12 14.38 12.11 6.40
C HIS A 12 13.46 12.88 7.36
N LYS A 13 12.89 14.04 6.97
CA LYS A 13 11.92 14.79 7.74
C LYS A 13 10.51 14.20 7.68
N ALA A 14 10.25 13.32 6.70
CA ALA A 14 9.01 12.57 6.63
C ALA A 14 8.93 11.56 7.78
N LYS A 15 8.06 11.83 8.74
CA LYS A 15 7.76 10.94 9.87
C LYS A 15 6.40 10.29 9.64
N ILE A 16 6.43 9.04 9.20
CA ILE A 16 5.24 8.33 8.73
C ILE A 16 4.81 7.29 9.75
N LEU A 17 3.52 7.21 10.01
CA LEU A 17 2.89 6.06 10.64
C LEU A 17 2.03 5.35 9.59
N VAL A 18 2.38 4.13 9.26
CA VAL A 18 1.55 3.23 8.47
C VAL A 18 0.71 2.40 9.43
N VAL A 19 -0.59 2.33 9.18
CA VAL A 19 -1.52 1.47 9.93
C VAL A 19 -2.34 0.67 8.92
N GLY A 20 -2.43 -0.64 9.10
CA GLY A 20 -3.20 -1.43 8.13
C GLY A 20 -3.07 -2.92 8.30
N ASP A 21 -3.58 -3.63 7.30
CA ASP A 21 -3.50 -5.07 7.22
C ASP A 21 -2.15 -5.48 6.62
N VAL A 22 -1.34 -6.20 7.38
CA VAL A 22 -0.08 -6.77 6.92
C VAL A 22 -0.27 -8.21 6.48
N MET A 23 0.57 -8.65 5.56
CA MET A 23 0.57 -10.03 5.10
C MET A 23 1.98 -10.47 4.70
N LEU A 24 2.22 -11.79 4.74
CA LEU A 24 3.43 -12.40 4.23
C LEU A 24 3.15 -13.02 2.86
N ASP A 25 3.74 -12.46 1.81
CA ASP A 25 3.76 -13.07 0.49
C ASP A 25 4.88 -14.12 0.44
N ARG A 26 4.50 -15.39 0.30
CA ARG A 26 5.41 -16.54 0.29
C ARG A 26 5.39 -17.19 -1.07
N TYR A 27 6.56 -17.41 -1.66
CA TYR A 27 6.74 -18.03 -2.98
C TYR A 27 7.51 -19.33 -2.83
N TRP A 28 6.88 -20.43 -3.20
CA TRP A 28 7.50 -21.73 -3.27
C TRP A 28 7.74 -22.11 -4.74
N TYR A 29 8.98 -22.34 -5.08
CA TYR A 29 9.38 -22.73 -6.42
C TYR A 29 9.60 -24.24 -6.47
N GLY A 30 9.16 -24.87 -7.55
CA GLY A 30 9.29 -26.32 -7.72
C GLY A 30 9.25 -26.79 -9.15
N GLU A 31 9.52 -28.08 -9.30
CA GLU A 31 9.45 -28.80 -10.58
C GLU A 31 8.10 -29.50 -10.72
N VAL A 32 7.55 -29.52 -11.94
CA VAL A 32 6.32 -30.20 -12.30
C VAL A 32 6.64 -31.26 -13.31
N ASN A 33 6.83 -32.52 -12.87
CA ASN A 33 7.30 -33.60 -13.71
C ASN A 33 6.27 -34.71 -13.90
N ARG A 34 5.15 -34.69 -13.16
CA ARG A 34 4.12 -35.75 -13.24
C ARG A 34 2.76 -35.28 -12.77
N ILE A 35 1.73 -35.99 -13.19
CA ILE A 35 0.37 -35.85 -12.67
C ILE A 35 0.21 -36.78 -11.46
N SER A 36 -0.61 -36.40 -10.49
CA SER A 36 -0.92 -37.23 -9.33
C SER A 36 -1.67 -38.53 -9.76
N PRO A 37 -1.32 -39.69 -9.17
CA PRO A 37 -2.13 -40.88 -9.35
C PRO A 37 -3.47 -40.84 -8.59
N GLU A 38 -3.63 -39.87 -7.63
CA GLU A 38 -4.81 -39.73 -6.76
C GLU A 38 -5.89 -38.82 -7.38
N ALA A 39 -5.47 -37.88 -8.24
CA ALA A 39 -6.37 -36.89 -8.86
C ALA A 39 -5.69 -36.29 -10.11
N PRO A 40 -6.46 -35.78 -11.11
CA PRO A 40 -5.91 -35.17 -12.32
C PRO A 40 -5.30 -33.78 -12.08
N VAL A 41 -4.36 -33.70 -11.13
CA VAL A 41 -3.65 -32.47 -10.75
C VAL A 41 -2.14 -32.64 -10.85
N PRO A 42 -1.37 -31.62 -11.21
CA PRO A 42 0.08 -31.69 -11.23
C PRO A 42 0.65 -31.87 -9.83
N ILE A 43 1.73 -32.63 -9.68
CA ILE A 43 2.55 -32.68 -8.47
C ILE A 43 3.67 -31.66 -8.63
N VAL A 44 3.73 -30.70 -7.70
CA VAL A 44 4.84 -29.74 -7.63
C VAL A 44 5.81 -30.19 -6.54
N LYS A 45 7.02 -30.57 -6.94
CA LYS A 45 8.10 -30.92 -6.02
C LYS A 45 8.84 -29.65 -5.63
N ILE A 46 8.58 -29.16 -4.42
CA ILE A 46 9.13 -27.90 -3.94
C ILE A 46 10.64 -27.99 -3.68
N ASP A 47 11.37 -27.00 -4.17
CA ASP A 47 12.76 -26.75 -3.83
C ASP A 47 12.82 -25.76 -2.65
N THR A 48 13.03 -26.29 -1.45
CA THR A 48 13.06 -25.47 -0.21
C THR A 48 14.19 -24.44 -0.19
N GLY A 49 15.26 -24.66 -0.95
CA GLY A 49 16.38 -23.70 -1.09
C GLY A 49 16.03 -22.47 -1.95
N ARG A 50 14.93 -22.52 -2.71
CA ARG A 50 14.50 -21.43 -3.61
C ARG A 50 13.26 -20.69 -3.17
N SER A 51 12.82 -20.87 -1.92
CA SER A 51 11.68 -20.11 -1.38
C SER A 51 12.02 -18.62 -1.25
N LYS A 52 11.03 -17.77 -1.49
CA LYS A 52 11.13 -16.29 -1.30
C LYS A 52 9.98 -15.83 -0.42
N GLU A 53 10.26 -14.88 0.46
CA GLU A 53 9.25 -14.25 1.31
C GLU A 53 9.40 -12.75 1.23
N THR A 54 8.28 -12.05 1.09
CA THR A 54 8.23 -10.59 1.05
C THR A 54 7.05 -10.08 1.86
N PRO A 55 7.21 -8.97 2.61
CA PRO A 55 6.10 -8.30 3.25
C PRO A 55 5.14 -7.72 2.20
N GLY A 56 3.83 -7.87 2.44
CA GLY A 56 2.76 -7.38 1.59
C GLY A 56 1.78 -6.47 2.36
N GLY A 57 0.88 -5.82 1.65
CA GLY A 57 -0.10 -4.89 2.21
C GLY A 57 0.56 -3.72 2.92
N ALA A 58 0.06 -3.34 4.09
CA ALA A 58 0.62 -2.23 4.88
C ALA A 58 2.12 -2.38 5.18
N ALA A 59 2.63 -3.61 5.26
CA ALA A 59 4.06 -3.86 5.44
C ALA A 59 4.87 -3.47 4.18
N ASN A 60 4.34 -3.72 2.98
CA ASN A 60 4.96 -3.27 1.74
C ASN A 60 4.94 -1.73 1.61
N VAL A 61 3.84 -1.07 2.02
CA VAL A 61 3.77 0.40 2.09
C VAL A 61 4.87 0.95 3.01
N ALA A 62 5.03 0.37 4.22
CA ALA A 62 6.04 0.80 5.18
C ALA A 62 7.47 0.61 4.64
N MET A 63 7.75 -0.52 3.98
CA MET A 63 9.06 -0.79 3.37
C MET A 63 9.38 0.20 2.23
N ASN A 64 8.41 0.51 1.37
CA ASN A 64 8.59 1.49 0.31
C ASN A 64 8.90 2.89 0.87
N ALA A 65 8.19 3.31 1.92
CA ALA A 65 8.45 4.59 2.58
C ALA A 65 9.84 4.63 3.25
N ALA A 66 10.24 3.54 3.92
CA ALA A 66 11.57 3.44 4.55
C ALA A 66 12.70 3.41 3.52
N ALA A 67 12.53 2.69 2.40
CA ALA A 67 13.49 2.65 1.30
C ALA A 67 13.75 4.04 0.70
N LEU A 68 12.76 4.93 0.69
CA LEU A 68 12.90 6.32 0.28
C LEU A 68 13.59 7.20 1.34
N GLY A 69 13.91 6.67 2.52
CA GLY A 69 14.63 7.40 3.57
C GLY A 69 13.75 8.09 4.61
N ALA A 70 12.45 7.82 4.64
CA ALA A 70 11.56 8.34 5.67
C ALA A 70 11.74 7.64 7.03
N ASN A 71 11.40 8.32 8.13
CA ASN A 71 11.26 7.71 9.45
C ASN A 71 9.89 7.02 9.56
N VAL A 72 9.86 5.70 9.51
CA VAL A 72 8.63 4.92 9.39
C VAL A 72 8.36 4.06 10.62
N ALA A 73 7.15 4.19 11.16
CA ALA A 73 6.57 3.22 12.07
C ALA A 73 5.40 2.50 11.39
N LEU A 74 5.24 1.22 11.69
CA LEU A 74 4.11 0.40 11.25
C LEU A 74 3.35 -0.10 12.47
N LEU A 75 2.03 0.12 12.51
CA LEU A 75 1.13 -0.40 13.53
C LEU A 75 0.15 -1.39 12.89
N SER A 76 0.19 -2.65 13.32
CA SER A 76 -0.68 -3.70 12.77
C SER A 76 -1.00 -4.79 13.79
N VAL A 77 -1.76 -5.80 13.37
CA VAL A 77 -2.06 -7.02 14.12
C VAL A 77 -1.53 -8.22 13.33
N VAL A 78 -0.93 -9.16 14.02
CA VAL A 78 -0.44 -10.44 13.49
C VAL A 78 -0.79 -11.58 14.44
N GLY A 79 -0.75 -12.81 13.98
CA GLY A 79 -0.83 -13.99 14.84
C GLY A 79 0.42 -14.15 15.70
N ASP A 80 0.32 -14.88 16.81
CA ASP A 80 1.50 -15.37 17.54
C ASP A 80 2.04 -16.65 16.88
N ASP A 81 2.42 -16.52 15.63
CA ASP A 81 2.81 -17.62 14.76
C ASP A 81 4.16 -17.35 14.03
N GLU A 82 4.62 -18.33 13.26
CA GLU A 82 5.88 -18.24 12.50
C GLU A 82 5.82 -17.10 11.46
N PRO A 83 4.74 -16.95 10.63
CA PRO A 83 4.67 -15.85 9.69
C PRO A 83 4.68 -14.46 10.34
N GLY A 84 4.06 -14.29 11.52
CA GLY A 84 4.08 -13.03 12.27
C GLY A 84 5.48 -12.68 12.76
N ARG A 85 6.25 -13.66 13.27
CA ARG A 85 7.66 -13.46 13.62
C ARG A 85 8.51 -13.13 12.40
N ARG A 86 8.26 -13.81 11.29
CA ARG A 86 8.99 -13.59 10.06
C ARG A 86 8.76 -12.20 9.47
N LEU A 87 7.53 -11.69 9.52
CA LEU A 87 7.21 -10.30 9.12
C LEU A 87 7.98 -9.29 9.98
N ALA A 88 8.03 -9.48 11.30
CA ALA A 88 8.78 -8.61 12.21
C ALA A 88 10.27 -8.52 11.82
N GLU A 89 10.91 -9.66 11.56
CA GLU A 89 12.31 -9.72 11.12
C GLU A 89 12.56 -8.99 9.79
N LEU A 90 11.65 -9.17 8.82
CA LEU A 90 11.78 -8.53 7.50
C LEU A 90 11.61 -7.02 7.59
N LEU A 91 10.69 -6.53 8.42
CA LEU A 91 10.46 -5.12 8.67
C LEU A 91 11.63 -4.46 9.41
N GLU A 92 12.18 -5.13 10.42
CA GLU A 92 13.36 -4.66 11.16
C GLU A 92 14.57 -4.50 10.21
N LYS A 93 14.83 -5.51 9.36
CA LYS A 93 15.88 -5.45 8.34
C LYS A 93 15.70 -4.31 7.34
N ALA A 94 14.44 -3.91 7.08
CA ALA A 94 14.11 -2.79 6.21
C ALA A 94 14.17 -1.41 6.92
N GLY A 95 14.52 -1.36 8.22
CA GLY A 95 14.58 -0.13 9.00
C GLY A 95 13.21 0.42 9.41
N VAL A 96 12.16 -0.41 9.43
CA VAL A 96 10.82 -0.05 9.86
C VAL A 96 10.65 -0.34 11.35
N SER A 97 10.21 0.65 12.13
CA SER A 97 9.84 0.44 13.53
C SER A 97 8.47 -0.24 13.60
N ALA A 98 8.45 -1.58 13.69
CA ALA A 98 7.23 -2.37 13.64
C ALA A 98 6.61 -2.56 15.04
N TYR A 99 5.37 -2.10 15.22
CA TYR A 99 4.52 -2.30 16.41
C TYR A 99 3.41 -3.28 16.02
N LEU A 100 3.68 -4.57 16.23
CA LEU A 100 2.78 -5.65 15.83
C LEU A 100 2.10 -6.20 17.09
N HIS A 101 0.80 -5.89 17.25
CA HIS A 101 -0.03 -6.54 18.24
C HIS A 101 -0.18 -8.02 17.88
N ARG A 102 0.06 -8.90 18.84
CA ARG A 102 -0.04 -10.35 18.65
C ARG A 102 -1.39 -10.83 19.17
N ASP A 103 -2.11 -11.57 18.34
CA ASP A 103 -3.36 -12.20 18.68
C ASP A 103 -3.20 -13.73 18.52
N ALA A 104 -3.27 -14.46 19.63
CA ALA A 104 -3.07 -15.91 19.62
C ALA A 104 -4.21 -16.70 18.97
N GLU A 105 -5.38 -16.06 18.79
CA GLU A 105 -6.55 -16.68 18.19
C GLU A 105 -6.63 -16.53 16.67
N VAL A 106 -5.72 -15.72 16.08
CA VAL A 106 -5.69 -15.50 14.63
C VAL A 106 -4.41 -16.00 14.00
N SER A 107 -4.50 -16.37 12.74
CA SER A 107 -3.33 -16.63 11.91
C SER A 107 -2.90 -15.36 11.19
N THR A 108 -1.60 -15.10 11.18
CA THR A 108 -1.05 -14.04 10.33
C THR A 108 -1.44 -14.29 8.87
N THR A 109 -1.93 -13.27 8.18
CA THR A 109 -2.30 -13.40 6.77
C THR A 109 -1.09 -13.82 5.93
N VAL A 110 -1.21 -14.96 5.25
CA VAL A 110 -0.18 -15.47 4.32
C VAL A 110 -0.80 -15.68 2.95
N LYS A 111 -0.12 -15.21 1.91
CA LYS A 111 -0.44 -15.53 0.51
C LYS A 111 0.66 -16.40 -0.06
N LEU A 112 0.44 -17.71 -0.02
CA LEU A 112 1.36 -18.69 -0.54
C LEU A 112 1.12 -18.90 -2.05
N ARG A 113 2.13 -18.58 -2.87
CA ARG A 113 2.13 -18.84 -4.31
C ARG A 113 3.05 -20.01 -4.62
N VAL A 114 2.51 -20.99 -5.28
CA VAL A 114 3.28 -22.16 -5.77
C VAL A 114 3.59 -21.95 -7.23
N ILE A 115 4.89 -21.89 -7.55
CA ILE A 115 5.42 -21.65 -8.89
C ILE A 115 6.05 -22.92 -9.41
N GLY A 116 5.53 -23.43 -10.51
CA GLY A 116 6.05 -24.62 -11.20
C GLY A 116 6.21 -24.34 -12.69
N ALA A 117 7.26 -24.87 -13.33
CA ALA A 117 7.54 -24.68 -14.76
C ALA A 117 7.44 -23.18 -15.21
N HIS A 118 7.97 -22.26 -14.39
CA HIS A 118 7.94 -20.80 -14.59
C HIS A 118 6.54 -20.15 -14.57
N GLN A 119 5.51 -20.88 -14.10
CA GLN A 119 4.15 -20.36 -14.00
C GLN A 119 3.61 -20.52 -12.59
N GLN A 120 2.73 -19.61 -12.18
CA GLN A 120 1.98 -19.76 -10.93
C GLN A 120 0.92 -20.86 -11.13
N MET A 121 1.09 -21.96 -10.40
CA MET A 121 0.17 -23.09 -10.45
C MET A 121 -1.11 -22.82 -9.68
N PHE A 122 -0.99 -22.29 -8.46
CA PHE A 122 -2.10 -21.87 -7.61
C PHE A 122 -1.62 -20.93 -6.50
N ARG A 123 -2.58 -20.33 -5.80
CA ARG A 123 -2.34 -19.55 -4.58
C ARG A 123 -3.21 -20.11 -3.46
N VAL A 124 -2.63 -20.18 -2.27
CA VAL A 124 -3.34 -20.51 -1.02
C VAL A 124 -3.28 -19.31 -0.11
N ASP A 125 -4.45 -18.82 0.33
CA ASP A 125 -4.57 -17.68 1.23
C ASP A 125 -4.96 -18.20 2.62
N PHE A 126 -4.12 -17.89 3.63
CA PHE A 126 -4.38 -18.12 5.04
C PHE A 126 -4.76 -16.77 5.64
N GLU A 127 -5.95 -16.63 6.17
CA GLU A 127 -6.44 -15.37 6.72
C GLU A 127 -7.51 -15.58 7.78
N THR A 128 -7.40 -14.81 8.87
CA THR A 128 -8.36 -14.77 9.98
C THR A 128 -8.50 -13.32 10.44
N ALA A 129 -9.72 -12.86 10.69
CA ALA A 129 -9.95 -11.51 11.19
C ALA A 129 -9.48 -11.38 12.65
N PRO A 130 -8.86 -10.23 13.05
CA PRO A 130 -8.43 -9.98 14.42
C PRO A 130 -9.59 -9.91 15.41
N SER A 131 -9.31 -10.22 16.68
CA SER A 131 -10.28 -10.10 17.78
C SER A 131 -10.61 -8.62 18.07
N HIS A 132 -11.78 -8.39 18.69
CA HIS A 132 -12.19 -7.03 19.06
C HIS A 132 -11.25 -6.39 20.08
N GLU A 133 -10.75 -7.16 21.03
CA GLU A 133 -9.90 -6.67 22.11
C GLU A 133 -8.56 -6.14 21.58
N VAL A 134 -7.86 -6.91 20.73
CA VAL A 134 -6.60 -6.48 20.14
C VAL A 134 -6.75 -5.24 19.27
N LEU A 135 -7.93 -5.05 18.65
CA LEU A 135 -8.22 -3.85 17.86
C LEU A 135 -8.44 -2.60 18.71
N LEU A 136 -8.95 -2.73 19.93
CA LEU A 136 -9.05 -1.63 20.89
C LEU A 136 -7.68 -1.20 21.39
N ASP A 137 -6.82 -2.15 21.74
CA ASP A 137 -5.43 -1.88 22.13
C ASP A 137 -4.65 -1.17 21.03
N LYS A 138 -4.80 -1.66 19.80
CA LYS A 138 -4.23 -1.02 18.61
C LYS A 138 -4.73 0.43 18.44
N LEU A 139 -6.00 0.69 18.67
CA LEU A 139 -6.57 2.05 18.58
C LEU A 139 -6.00 2.97 19.68
N ALA A 140 -5.79 2.46 20.90
CA ALA A 140 -5.17 3.21 21.97
C ALA A 140 -3.72 3.59 21.62
N ASP A 141 -2.92 2.64 21.15
CA ASP A 141 -1.54 2.89 20.72
C ASP A 141 -1.46 3.86 19.55
N PHE A 142 -2.37 3.76 18.59
CA PHE A 142 -2.47 4.73 17.51
C PHE A 142 -2.57 6.16 18.05
N GLY A 143 -3.42 6.39 19.07
CA GLY A 143 -3.59 7.70 19.70
C GLY A 143 -2.30 8.28 20.29
N HIS A 144 -1.41 7.44 20.79
CA HIS A 144 -0.10 7.84 21.32
C HIS A 144 0.93 8.06 20.19
N MET A 145 0.98 7.15 19.22
CA MET A 145 2.00 7.12 18.17
C MET A 145 1.90 8.28 17.18
N ILE A 146 0.72 8.84 16.95
CA ILE A 146 0.54 9.93 15.97
C ILE A 146 1.13 11.28 16.42
N ALA A 147 1.54 11.42 17.68
CA ALA A 147 1.97 12.72 18.23
C ALA A 147 3.16 13.32 17.46
N ASP A 148 4.18 12.53 17.19
CA ASP A 148 5.41 12.92 16.51
C ASP A 148 5.43 12.62 15.00
N ARG A 149 4.31 12.16 14.43
CA ARG A 149 4.17 11.86 13.00
C ARG A 149 3.55 13.04 12.25
N ASN A 150 3.99 13.26 11.00
CA ASN A 150 3.41 14.28 10.13
C ASN A 150 2.46 13.71 9.08
N VAL A 151 2.64 12.44 8.69
CA VAL A 151 1.77 11.72 7.76
C VAL A 151 1.32 10.38 8.35
N ILE A 152 0.04 10.10 8.21
CA ILE A 152 -0.59 8.83 8.57
C ILE A 152 -1.05 8.16 7.27
N ILE A 153 -0.65 6.91 7.03
CA ILE A 153 -1.12 6.11 5.91
C ILE A 153 -1.95 4.97 6.46
N LEU A 154 -3.21 4.90 6.06
CA LEU A 154 -4.16 3.85 6.41
C LEU A 154 -4.31 2.93 5.20
N SER A 155 -3.70 1.74 5.26
CA SER A 155 -3.67 0.78 4.16
C SER A 155 -4.67 -0.35 4.45
N ASP A 156 -5.86 -0.25 3.84
CA ASP A 156 -6.99 -1.15 4.07
C ASP A 156 -7.00 -2.28 3.01
N TYR A 157 -6.92 -3.52 3.47
CA TYR A 157 -7.04 -4.71 2.61
C TYR A 157 -8.28 -5.54 2.95
N GLY A 158 -9.15 -5.01 3.84
CA GLY A 158 -10.40 -5.66 4.23
C GLY A 158 -10.20 -6.91 5.07
N LYS A 159 -9.07 -7.02 5.79
CA LYS A 159 -8.78 -8.17 6.68
C LYS A 159 -9.20 -7.92 8.14
N GLY A 160 -9.86 -6.80 8.42
CA GLY A 160 -10.41 -6.46 9.72
C GLY A 160 -9.50 -5.62 10.61
N GLY A 161 -8.21 -5.51 10.30
CA GLY A 161 -7.26 -4.73 11.11
C GLY A 161 -7.57 -3.24 11.17
N LEU A 162 -8.39 -2.71 10.26
CA LEU A 162 -8.83 -1.31 10.23
C LEU A 162 -10.33 -1.12 10.54
N THR A 163 -10.90 -1.96 11.40
CA THR A 163 -12.32 -1.83 11.84
C THR A 163 -12.61 -0.44 12.40
N HIS A 164 -11.69 0.17 13.15
CA HIS A 164 -11.84 1.51 13.76
C HIS A 164 -11.27 2.65 12.90
N ILE A 165 -11.16 2.49 11.58
CA ILE A 165 -10.51 3.46 10.68
C ILE A 165 -11.15 4.86 10.75
N ALA A 166 -12.48 4.95 10.89
CA ALA A 166 -13.16 6.25 11.01
C ALA A 166 -12.68 7.03 12.24
N SER A 167 -12.57 6.36 13.39
CA SER A 167 -12.03 6.98 14.63
C SER A 167 -10.56 7.38 14.47
N MET A 168 -9.75 6.55 13.78
CA MET A 168 -8.35 6.90 13.50
C MET A 168 -8.23 8.16 12.65
N ILE A 169 -9.06 8.30 11.61
CA ILE A 169 -9.10 9.49 10.74
C ILE A 169 -9.51 10.72 11.56
N GLU A 170 -10.55 10.61 12.39
CA GLU A 170 -11.03 11.71 13.23
C GLU A 170 -9.94 12.19 14.20
N VAL A 171 -9.30 11.27 14.92
CA VAL A 171 -8.23 11.59 15.88
C VAL A 171 -7.02 12.22 15.18
N ALA A 172 -6.61 11.68 14.02
CA ALA A 172 -5.48 12.22 13.26
C ALA A 172 -5.80 13.63 12.70
N ARG A 173 -7.01 13.82 12.16
CA ARG A 173 -7.49 15.10 11.65
C ARG A 173 -7.55 16.17 12.75
N ALA A 174 -8.07 15.83 13.93
CA ALA A 174 -8.14 16.72 15.08
C ALA A 174 -6.75 17.22 15.53
N ARG A 175 -5.69 16.45 15.22
CA ARG A 175 -4.29 16.83 15.48
C ARG A 175 -3.57 17.44 14.26
N GLY A 176 -4.31 17.82 13.22
CA GLY A 176 -3.75 18.45 12.02
C GLY A 176 -2.82 17.55 11.19
N LYS A 177 -2.96 16.23 11.29
CA LYS A 177 -2.12 15.29 10.55
C LYS A 177 -2.62 15.09 9.11
N THR A 178 -1.70 14.91 8.17
CA THR A 178 -2.04 14.46 6.81
C THR A 178 -2.41 12.99 6.85
N VAL A 179 -3.61 12.64 6.37
CA VAL A 179 -4.13 11.27 6.37
C VAL A 179 -4.33 10.80 4.93
N LEU A 180 -3.60 9.77 4.53
CA LEU A 180 -3.74 9.08 3.24
C LEU A 180 -4.41 7.74 3.48
N VAL A 181 -5.35 7.37 2.61
CA VAL A 181 -6.05 6.09 2.70
C VAL A 181 -5.94 5.33 1.38
N ASP A 182 -5.39 4.11 1.44
CA ASP A 182 -5.55 3.11 0.39
C ASP A 182 -6.81 2.31 0.71
N PRO A 183 -7.90 2.48 -0.07
CA PRO A 183 -9.22 2.02 0.33
C PRO A 183 -9.51 0.59 -0.10
N LYS A 184 -10.44 -0.08 0.61
CA LYS A 184 -11.02 -1.37 0.23
C LYS A 184 -12.52 -1.42 0.47
N GLY A 185 -13.20 -2.29 -0.31
CA GLY A 185 -14.65 -2.49 -0.19
C GLY A 185 -15.47 -1.48 -0.98
N ASP A 186 -16.76 -1.42 -0.69
CA ASP A 186 -17.76 -0.60 -1.37
C ASP A 186 -18.30 0.56 -0.52
N ASP A 187 -18.10 0.50 0.81
CA ASP A 187 -18.50 1.57 1.74
C ASP A 187 -17.30 2.50 2.05
N TYR A 188 -17.17 3.54 1.27
CA TYR A 188 -16.16 4.58 1.50
C TYR A 188 -16.56 5.61 2.56
N SER A 189 -17.77 5.55 3.13
CA SER A 189 -18.20 6.47 4.19
C SER A 189 -17.29 6.41 5.41
N ARG A 190 -16.65 5.26 5.65
CA ARG A 190 -15.65 5.02 6.71
C ARG A 190 -14.35 5.82 6.55
N TYR A 191 -14.05 6.34 5.34
CA TYR A 191 -12.87 7.15 5.04
C TYR A 191 -13.14 8.65 5.07
N ARG A 192 -14.31 9.06 5.52
CA ARG A 192 -14.72 10.48 5.60
C ARG A 192 -13.69 11.31 6.36
N GLY A 193 -13.34 12.46 5.77
CA GLY A 193 -12.43 13.44 6.39
C GLY A 193 -10.94 13.10 6.25
N ALA A 194 -10.55 12.03 5.56
CA ALA A 194 -9.16 11.82 5.17
C ALA A 194 -8.65 12.97 4.30
N THR A 195 -7.33 13.15 4.19
CA THR A 195 -6.75 14.16 3.30
C THR A 195 -6.83 13.69 1.85
N VAL A 196 -6.33 12.49 1.56
CA VAL A 196 -6.39 11.89 0.22
C VAL A 196 -6.83 10.45 0.33
N VAL A 197 -7.69 9.99 -0.59
CA VAL A 197 -8.04 8.58 -0.77
C VAL A 197 -7.56 8.15 -2.15
N THR A 198 -6.94 6.95 -2.26
CA THR A 198 -6.22 6.51 -3.46
C THR A 198 -6.82 5.26 -4.11
N PRO A 199 -8.11 5.26 -4.52
CA PRO A 199 -8.70 4.09 -5.16
C PRO A 199 -8.08 3.82 -6.53
N ASN A 200 -7.99 2.54 -6.89
CA ASN A 200 -7.77 2.17 -8.28
C ASN A 200 -9.09 2.25 -9.08
N ARG A 201 -8.99 2.09 -10.42
CA ARG A 201 -10.14 2.14 -11.33
C ARG A 201 -11.27 1.18 -10.92
N SER A 202 -10.94 -0.07 -10.57
CA SER A 202 -11.90 -1.10 -10.20
C SER A 202 -12.59 -0.77 -8.86
N GLU A 203 -11.81 -0.33 -7.88
CA GLU A 203 -12.32 0.07 -6.56
C GLU A 203 -13.25 1.27 -6.68
N LEU A 204 -12.86 2.30 -7.45
CA LEU A 204 -13.74 3.43 -7.70
C LEU A 204 -15.04 2.99 -8.40
N GLN A 205 -14.98 2.11 -9.40
CA GLN A 205 -16.16 1.57 -10.09
C GLN A 205 -17.11 0.83 -9.15
N THR A 206 -16.58 0.13 -8.17
CA THR A 206 -17.41 -0.56 -7.16
C THR A 206 -18.25 0.43 -6.36
N VAL A 207 -17.71 1.62 -6.06
CA VAL A 207 -18.38 2.63 -5.22
C VAL A 207 -19.33 3.55 -6.03
N VAL A 208 -18.89 4.02 -7.22
CA VAL A 208 -19.61 5.03 -7.99
C VAL A 208 -20.28 4.48 -9.24
N GLY A 209 -20.13 3.18 -9.51
CA GLY A 209 -20.59 2.52 -10.72
C GLY A 209 -19.71 2.83 -11.93
N ARG A 210 -19.97 2.14 -13.05
CA ARG A 210 -19.22 2.32 -14.30
C ARG A 210 -19.44 3.71 -14.90
N TRP A 211 -18.51 4.17 -15.70
CA TRP A 211 -18.58 5.41 -16.48
C TRP A 211 -18.22 5.13 -17.95
N LYS A 212 -18.74 5.97 -18.85
CA LYS A 212 -18.58 5.84 -20.31
C LYS A 212 -17.68 6.92 -20.92
N SER A 213 -17.40 7.99 -20.16
CA SER A 213 -16.57 9.11 -20.63
C SER A 213 -15.73 9.68 -19.50
N GLU A 214 -14.69 10.45 -19.82
CA GLU A 214 -13.85 11.17 -18.86
C GLU A 214 -14.65 12.23 -18.08
N ASP A 215 -15.66 12.84 -18.71
CA ASP A 215 -16.55 13.81 -18.04
C ASP A 215 -17.41 13.11 -16.98
N GLU A 216 -17.96 11.93 -17.30
CA GLU A 216 -18.74 11.13 -16.35
C GLU A 216 -17.85 10.64 -15.18
N LEU A 217 -16.63 10.20 -15.47
CA LEU A 217 -15.65 9.84 -14.43
C LEU A 217 -15.38 11.04 -13.52
N THR A 218 -15.13 12.22 -14.13
CA THR A 218 -14.85 13.45 -13.38
C THR A 218 -16.01 13.82 -12.49
N ALA A 219 -17.24 13.80 -13.00
CA ALA A 219 -18.45 14.12 -12.23
C ALA A 219 -18.62 13.15 -11.03
N LYS A 220 -18.46 11.85 -11.26
CA LYS A 220 -18.57 10.82 -10.23
C LYS A 220 -17.47 10.93 -9.17
N ALA A 221 -16.23 11.14 -9.59
CA ALA A 221 -15.09 11.30 -8.67
C ALA A 221 -15.24 12.56 -7.81
N GLN A 222 -15.64 13.69 -8.39
CA GLN A 222 -15.90 14.93 -7.65
C GLN A 222 -17.07 14.77 -6.65
N ALA A 223 -18.17 14.16 -7.08
CA ALA A 223 -19.30 13.89 -6.19
C ALA A 223 -18.90 12.99 -5.00
N LEU A 224 -18.08 11.95 -5.23
CA LEU A 224 -17.57 11.12 -4.16
C LEU A 224 -16.63 11.89 -3.23
N ARG A 225 -15.68 12.69 -3.79
CA ARG A 225 -14.78 13.54 -3.02
C ARG A 225 -15.54 14.46 -2.06
N GLU A 226 -16.58 15.12 -2.56
CA GLU A 226 -17.44 16.02 -1.77
C GLU A 226 -18.22 15.28 -0.71
N LYS A 227 -18.86 14.15 -1.08
CA LYS A 227 -19.60 13.29 -0.13
C LYS A 227 -18.73 12.82 1.04
N LEU A 228 -17.46 12.51 0.77
CA LEU A 228 -16.49 12.09 1.79
C LEU A 228 -15.87 13.27 2.57
N GLY A 229 -15.97 14.49 2.06
CA GLY A 229 -15.33 15.66 2.65
C GLY A 229 -13.80 15.52 2.68
N VAL A 230 -13.20 14.86 1.66
CA VAL A 230 -11.75 14.71 1.52
C VAL A 230 -11.18 15.85 0.66
N ALA A 231 -9.91 16.21 0.90
CA ALA A 231 -9.27 17.27 0.12
C ALA A 231 -9.07 16.82 -1.34
N ALA A 232 -8.71 15.54 -1.55
CA ALA A 232 -8.52 15.00 -2.89
C ALA A 232 -8.86 13.51 -3.00
N LEU A 233 -9.20 13.07 -4.23
CA LEU A 233 -9.15 11.68 -4.67
C LEU A 233 -8.02 11.54 -5.68
N LEU A 234 -7.15 10.55 -5.50
CA LEU A 234 -6.13 10.15 -6.47
C LEU A 234 -6.51 8.80 -7.05
N VAL A 235 -7.03 8.78 -8.26
CA VAL A 235 -7.47 7.55 -8.92
C VAL A 235 -6.31 6.99 -9.75
N THR A 236 -5.83 5.79 -9.37
CA THR A 236 -4.84 5.06 -10.18
C THR A 236 -5.54 4.30 -11.30
N ARG A 237 -5.00 4.37 -12.54
CA ARG A 237 -5.70 3.96 -13.76
C ARG A 237 -4.87 3.02 -14.65
N SER A 238 -3.95 2.29 -14.05
CA SER A 238 -3.03 1.36 -14.74
C SER A 238 -2.29 2.02 -15.90
N GLU A 239 -2.50 1.55 -17.13
CA GLU A 239 -1.89 2.07 -18.36
C GLU A 239 -2.23 3.52 -18.68
N ASP A 240 -3.34 4.04 -18.14
CA ASP A 240 -3.72 5.45 -18.27
C ASP A 240 -3.06 6.36 -17.23
N GLY A 241 -2.19 5.83 -16.35
CA GLY A 241 -1.52 6.61 -15.31
C GLY A 241 -2.42 6.90 -14.11
N MET A 242 -2.54 8.16 -13.68
CA MET A 242 -3.39 8.51 -12.53
C MET A 242 -4.02 9.90 -12.69
N THR A 243 -5.16 10.09 -12.04
CA THR A 243 -5.90 11.36 -12.07
C THR A 243 -6.18 11.84 -10.65
N LEU A 244 -5.74 13.05 -10.35
CA LEU A 244 -6.00 13.74 -9.09
C LEU A 244 -7.23 14.65 -9.24
N TYR A 245 -8.20 14.47 -8.36
CA TYR A 245 -9.41 15.30 -8.24
C TYR A 245 -9.34 16.08 -6.95
N GLU A 246 -9.10 17.39 -7.05
CA GLU A 246 -9.15 18.37 -5.97
C GLU A 246 -10.44 19.21 -6.08
N LYS A 247 -10.70 20.10 -5.12
CA LYS A 247 -11.81 21.06 -5.23
C LYS A 247 -11.66 21.89 -6.52
N ASP A 248 -12.69 21.86 -7.35
CA ASP A 248 -12.81 22.65 -8.60
C ASP A 248 -11.66 22.42 -9.60
N ARG A 249 -10.88 21.32 -9.45
CA ARG A 249 -9.75 21.04 -10.32
C ARG A 249 -9.52 19.54 -10.53
N ARG A 250 -9.06 19.22 -11.74
CA ARG A 250 -8.58 17.90 -12.15
C ARG A 250 -7.18 18.04 -12.73
N SER A 251 -6.26 17.16 -12.37
CA SER A 251 -4.98 16.98 -13.05
C SER A 251 -4.77 15.52 -13.38
N HIS A 252 -4.19 15.24 -14.54
CA HIS A 252 -3.93 13.89 -15.02
C HIS A 252 -2.44 13.74 -15.31
N GLU A 253 -1.86 12.67 -14.74
CA GLU A 253 -0.48 12.24 -14.95
C GLU A 253 -0.53 10.97 -15.82
N PRO A 254 -0.01 10.98 -17.05
CA PRO A 254 0.03 9.80 -17.90
C PRO A 254 0.97 8.75 -17.31
N ALA A 255 0.75 7.48 -17.63
CA ALA A 255 1.61 6.39 -17.15
C ALA A 255 3.07 6.60 -17.60
N ARG A 256 4.00 6.29 -16.70
CA ARG A 256 5.46 6.45 -16.90
C ARG A 256 6.19 5.12 -17.06
N ALA A 257 5.49 3.99 -17.01
CA ALA A 257 6.08 2.68 -17.24
C ALA A 257 6.56 2.53 -18.70
N ARG A 258 7.79 2.03 -18.88
CA ARG A 258 8.33 1.66 -20.20
C ARG A 258 8.08 0.19 -20.53
N GLU A 259 8.26 -0.68 -19.53
CA GLU A 259 8.01 -2.11 -19.59
C GLU A 259 7.30 -2.53 -18.31
N VAL A 260 6.35 -3.43 -18.39
CA VAL A 260 5.57 -3.92 -17.25
C VAL A 260 5.87 -5.40 -17.08
N PHE A 261 6.52 -5.77 -15.96
CA PHE A 261 6.79 -7.15 -15.59
C PHE A 261 5.80 -7.64 -14.52
N ASP A 262 5.53 -6.82 -13.50
CA ASP A 262 4.64 -7.18 -12.41
C ASP A 262 4.01 -5.93 -11.80
N VAL A 263 2.69 -5.90 -11.71
CA VAL A 263 1.94 -4.77 -11.14
C VAL A 263 1.72 -4.90 -9.62
N SER A 264 2.20 -5.99 -9.01
CA SER A 264 2.01 -6.25 -7.58
C SER A 264 2.70 -5.19 -6.74
N GLY A 265 1.94 -4.56 -5.82
CA GLY A 265 2.46 -3.54 -4.93
C GLY A 265 2.66 -2.14 -5.57
N ALA A 266 2.22 -1.93 -6.82
CA ALA A 266 2.30 -0.61 -7.45
C ALA A 266 1.49 0.44 -6.68
N GLY A 267 0.28 0.12 -6.21
CA GLY A 267 -0.54 0.99 -5.35
C GLY A 267 0.16 1.32 -4.04
N ASP A 268 0.77 0.31 -3.39
CA ASP A 268 1.55 0.48 -2.16
C ASP A 268 2.72 1.46 -2.36
N THR A 269 3.44 1.32 -3.49
CA THR A 269 4.55 2.22 -3.85
C THR A 269 4.05 3.64 -4.10
N VAL A 270 2.92 3.80 -4.78
CA VAL A 270 2.31 5.12 -5.05
C VAL A 270 1.93 5.82 -3.75
N ILE A 271 1.18 5.17 -2.85
CA ILE A 271 0.74 5.81 -1.60
C ILE A 271 1.91 6.06 -0.65
N ALA A 272 2.90 5.14 -0.59
CA ALA A 272 4.11 5.32 0.20
C ALA A 272 4.92 6.54 -0.29
N THR A 273 5.17 6.62 -1.60
CA THR A 273 5.91 7.75 -2.20
C THR A 273 5.16 9.06 -1.99
N LEU A 274 3.84 9.07 -2.23
CA LEU A 274 2.99 10.24 -1.96
C LEU A 274 3.14 10.70 -0.51
N GLY A 275 3.06 9.78 0.45
CA GLY A 275 3.21 10.07 1.88
C GLY A 275 4.58 10.63 2.22
N VAL A 276 5.66 10.07 1.68
CA VAL A 276 7.04 10.55 1.91
C VAL A 276 7.22 11.95 1.36
N MET A 277 6.77 12.23 0.12
CA MET A 277 6.91 13.55 -0.50
C MET A 277 6.11 14.62 0.24
N LEU A 278 4.87 14.31 0.65
CA LEU A 278 4.05 15.22 1.47
C LEU A 278 4.69 15.45 2.85
N GLY A 279 5.23 14.40 3.47
CA GLY A 279 5.95 14.48 4.75
C GLY A 279 7.23 15.33 4.68
N ALA A 280 7.87 15.37 3.52
CA ALA A 280 9.01 16.26 3.23
C ALA A 280 8.57 17.69 2.85
N GLY A 281 7.27 18.00 2.83
CA GLY A 281 6.72 19.32 2.56
C GLY A 281 6.48 19.63 1.07
N MET A 282 6.49 18.62 0.19
CA MET A 282 6.20 18.80 -1.24
C MET A 282 4.70 19.09 -1.45
N PRO A 283 4.33 20.02 -2.35
CA PRO A 283 2.93 20.24 -2.73
C PRO A 283 2.28 18.98 -3.31
N LEU A 284 0.98 18.77 -3.05
CA LEU A 284 0.26 17.53 -3.41
C LEU A 284 0.43 17.13 -4.88
N ARG A 285 0.36 18.07 -5.81
CA ARG A 285 0.46 17.76 -7.25
C ARG A 285 1.85 17.28 -7.64
N ASP A 286 2.87 17.96 -7.12
CA ASP A 286 4.25 17.58 -7.38
C ASP A 286 4.53 16.20 -6.76
N ALA A 287 4.00 15.94 -5.57
CA ALA A 287 4.08 14.65 -4.91
C ALA A 287 3.36 13.54 -5.71
N VAL A 288 2.23 13.84 -6.36
CA VAL A 288 1.53 12.91 -7.26
C VAL A 288 2.37 12.59 -8.50
N SER A 289 3.00 13.59 -9.13
CA SER A 289 3.87 13.36 -10.28
C SER A 289 5.06 12.46 -9.92
N VAL A 290 5.67 12.68 -8.74
CA VAL A 290 6.76 11.82 -8.21
C VAL A 290 6.25 10.41 -7.90
N ALA A 291 5.06 10.28 -7.29
CA ALA A 291 4.45 8.98 -6.99
C ALA A 291 4.10 8.19 -8.27
N ASN A 292 3.66 8.88 -9.34
CA ASN A 292 3.43 8.26 -10.64
C ASN A 292 4.72 7.72 -11.25
N GLN A 293 5.82 8.46 -11.15
CA GLN A 293 7.13 8.01 -11.59
C GLN A 293 7.61 6.76 -10.80
N ALA A 294 7.42 6.77 -9.47
CA ALA A 294 7.76 5.63 -8.62
C ALA A 294 6.93 4.38 -8.98
N GLY A 295 5.63 4.53 -9.22
CA GLY A 295 4.77 3.47 -9.73
C GLY A 295 5.27 2.90 -11.06
N GLY A 296 5.68 3.77 -11.99
CA GLY A 296 6.27 3.36 -13.27
C GLY A 296 7.59 2.58 -13.14
N ILE A 297 8.42 2.90 -12.13
CA ILE A 297 9.66 2.16 -11.85
C ILE A 297 9.37 0.77 -11.30
N VAL A 298 8.44 0.68 -10.31
CA VAL A 298 8.23 -0.58 -9.59
C VAL A 298 7.57 -1.65 -10.46
N VAL A 299 6.68 -1.28 -11.39
CA VAL A 299 6.04 -2.25 -12.30
C VAL A 299 7.03 -2.86 -13.30
N GLY A 300 8.21 -2.26 -13.49
CA GLY A 300 9.33 -2.82 -14.23
C GLY A 300 10.18 -3.83 -13.45
N LYS A 301 9.82 -4.13 -12.19
CA LYS A 301 10.52 -5.08 -11.31
C LYS A 301 9.64 -6.29 -11.03
N LEU A 302 10.24 -7.42 -10.62
CA LEU A 302 9.52 -8.65 -10.32
C LEU A 302 9.08 -8.70 -8.84
N GLY A 303 7.81 -8.92 -8.58
CA GLY A 303 7.20 -9.03 -7.24
C GLY A 303 7.08 -7.69 -6.54
N THR A 304 6.77 -7.73 -5.24
CA THR A 304 6.73 -6.52 -4.39
C THR A 304 8.14 -5.96 -4.21
N ALA A 305 8.53 -5.03 -5.07
CA ALA A 305 9.82 -4.35 -5.05
C ALA A 305 9.68 -2.95 -4.45
N VAL A 306 10.79 -2.39 -3.98
CA VAL A 306 10.86 -1.00 -3.49
C VAL A 306 11.59 -0.12 -4.50
N VAL A 307 11.31 1.19 -4.45
CA VAL A 307 12.00 2.22 -5.23
C VAL A 307 13.04 2.89 -4.35
N GLN A 308 14.28 2.99 -4.86
CA GLN A 308 15.37 3.70 -4.16
C GLN A 308 15.39 5.17 -4.56
N PRO A 309 15.85 6.09 -3.68
CA PRO A 309 15.93 7.53 -3.97
C PRO A 309 16.71 7.84 -5.25
N GLU A 310 17.79 7.10 -5.51
CA GLU A 310 18.66 7.30 -6.69
C GLU A 310 17.93 6.92 -7.98
N GLU A 311 17.18 5.83 -7.99
CA GLU A 311 16.36 5.39 -9.13
C GLU A 311 15.29 6.45 -9.46
N LEU A 312 14.61 6.94 -8.42
CA LEU A 312 13.54 7.93 -8.55
C LEU A 312 14.11 9.27 -9.06
N ARG A 313 15.22 9.71 -8.50
CA ARG A 313 15.91 10.94 -8.94
C ARG A 313 16.38 10.83 -10.39
N GLY A 314 16.96 9.69 -10.78
CA GLY A 314 17.39 9.45 -12.16
C GLY A 314 16.21 9.48 -13.14
N ALA A 315 15.08 8.88 -12.78
CA ALA A 315 13.88 8.84 -13.61
C ALA A 315 13.24 10.23 -13.76
N LEU A 316 13.21 11.04 -12.71
CA LEU A 316 12.71 12.42 -12.75
C LEU A 316 13.62 13.35 -13.57
N ALA A 317 14.92 13.11 -13.57
CA ALA A 317 15.88 13.91 -14.37
C ALA A 317 15.76 13.61 -15.88
N ALA A 318 15.25 12.42 -16.23
CA ALA A 318 15.09 11.95 -17.62
C ALA A 318 13.68 12.24 -18.20
N ALA A 319 12.74 12.73 -17.38
CA ALA A 319 11.35 13.05 -17.75
C ALA A 319 11.20 14.51 -18.18
#